data_2ac491b7874d7e1131a494326a09ec57
#
_entry.id   2ac491b7874d7e1131a494326a09ec57
#
_cell.length_a   1.000
_cell.length_b   1.000
_cell.length_c   1.000
_cell.angle_alpha   90.00
_cell.angle_beta   90.00
_cell.angle_gamma   90.00
#
_symmetry.space_group_name_H-M   'P 1'
#
loop_
_entity.id
_entity.type
_entity.pdbx_description
1 polymer ?
#
loop_
_entity_poly.entity_id
_entity_poly.type
_entity_poly.pdbx_seq_one_letter_code
_entity_poly.pdbx_strand_id
1 'polypeptide(L)'
;RALAVTSKKRFPGLPNVPTALEQGVDLEATVWFAFIGPAGLPKAVVTKLNQEVNRYTSSAEGRAKFAQFALVSANGGPEALGTLMNAEAVKWKKIVEAAKISLE
;
A
#
# COMPACT_ATOMS: atom_id res chain seq x y z
N ARG A 1 7.72 -1.07 -23.05
CA ARG A 1 6.26 -1.27 -23.07
C ARG A 1 5.83 -1.92 -21.77
N ALA A 2 4.91 -1.29 -21.00
CA ALA A 2 4.29 -1.92 -19.83
C ALA A 2 3.28 -2.97 -20.28
N LEU A 3 3.31 -4.15 -19.68
CA LEU A 3 2.43 -5.28 -20.02
C LEU A 3 1.29 -5.42 -19.01
N ALA A 4 1.58 -5.25 -17.72
CA ALA A 4 0.60 -5.29 -16.64
C ALA A 4 1.11 -4.53 -15.42
N VAL A 5 0.19 -4.13 -14.54
CA VAL A 5 0.48 -3.69 -13.17
C VAL A 5 0.11 -4.79 -12.19
N THR A 6 0.81 -4.87 -11.06
CA THR A 6 0.63 -5.93 -10.04
C THR A 6 -0.32 -5.54 -8.91
N SER A 7 -0.99 -4.40 -9.03
CA SER A 7 -2.03 -3.95 -8.11
C SER A 7 -3.40 -4.56 -8.46
N LYS A 8 -4.32 -4.60 -7.48
CA LYS A 8 -5.71 -5.07 -7.70
C LYS A 8 -6.48 -4.28 -8.74
N LYS A 9 -6.18 -2.98 -8.87
CA LYS A 9 -6.83 -2.07 -9.79
C LYS A 9 -5.79 -1.45 -10.70
N ARG A 10 -6.19 -1.06 -11.90
CA ARG A 10 -5.31 -0.33 -12.81
C ARG A 10 -4.80 0.95 -12.16
N PHE A 11 -3.55 1.27 -12.44
CA PHE A 11 -2.97 2.52 -11.96
C PHE A 11 -3.56 3.70 -12.76
N PRO A 12 -4.08 4.76 -12.10
CA PRO A 12 -4.70 5.88 -12.79
C PRO A 12 -3.78 6.60 -13.78
N GLY A 13 -2.48 6.61 -13.52
CA GLY A 13 -1.47 7.18 -14.44
C GLY A 13 -1.18 6.31 -15.66
N LEU A 14 -1.66 5.06 -15.70
CA LEU A 14 -1.49 4.11 -16.81
C LEU A 14 -2.82 3.39 -17.09
N PRO A 15 -3.90 4.10 -17.46
CA PRO A 15 -5.25 3.54 -17.52
C PRO A 15 -5.40 2.43 -18.57
N ASN A 16 -4.54 2.42 -19.59
CA ASN A 16 -4.54 1.42 -20.66
C ASN A 16 -3.69 0.18 -20.35
N VAL A 17 -2.99 0.15 -19.20
CA VAL A 17 -2.23 -1.01 -18.77
C VAL A 17 -3.10 -1.86 -17.85
N PRO A 18 -3.40 -3.12 -18.21
CA PRO A 18 -4.23 -4.00 -17.40
C PRO A 18 -3.51 -4.42 -16.12
N THR A 19 -4.24 -4.98 -15.17
CA THR A 19 -3.64 -5.66 -14.02
C THR A 19 -3.19 -7.09 -14.40
N ALA A 20 -2.29 -7.68 -13.61
CA ALA A 20 -1.92 -9.09 -13.75
C ALA A 20 -3.14 -10.00 -13.60
N LEU A 21 -4.05 -9.67 -12.65
CA LEU A 21 -5.31 -10.38 -12.46
C LEU A 21 -6.21 -10.36 -13.70
N GLU A 22 -6.35 -9.21 -14.37
CA GLU A 22 -7.10 -9.08 -15.64
C GLU A 22 -6.49 -9.92 -16.77
N GLN A 23 -5.21 -10.22 -16.70
CA GLN A 23 -4.49 -11.08 -17.65
C GLN A 23 -4.49 -12.57 -17.25
N GLY A 24 -5.24 -12.94 -16.21
CA GLY A 24 -5.34 -14.33 -15.75
C GLY A 24 -4.16 -14.80 -14.89
N VAL A 25 -3.28 -13.87 -14.47
CA VAL A 25 -2.17 -14.18 -13.56
C VAL A 25 -2.59 -13.79 -12.14
N ASP A 26 -2.72 -14.76 -11.25
CA ASP A 26 -3.06 -14.54 -9.84
C ASP A 26 -1.84 -13.99 -9.08
N LEU A 27 -1.53 -12.73 -9.37
CA LEU A 27 -0.43 -12.00 -8.75
C LEU A 27 -0.90 -10.63 -8.26
N GLU A 28 -0.77 -10.42 -6.97
CA GLU A 28 -0.90 -9.11 -6.33
C GLU A 28 0.36 -8.83 -5.52
N ALA A 29 1.14 -7.87 -5.95
CA ALA A 29 2.31 -7.37 -5.24
C ALA A 29 2.38 -5.85 -5.35
N THR A 30 2.30 -5.17 -4.23
CA THR A 30 2.37 -3.70 -4.14
C THR A 30 3.39 -3.30 -3.10
N VAL A 31 4.07 -2.19 -3.35
CA VAL A 31 4.89 -1.51 -2.33
C VAL A 31 3.98 -0.51 -1.63
N TRP A 32 4.06 -0.46 -0.32
CA TRP A 32 3.31 0.49 0.49
C TRP A 32 4.23 1.19 1.50
N PHE A 33 3.85 2.39 1.87
CA PHE A 33 4.52 3.22 2.86
C PHE A 33 3.53 3.61 3.94
N ALA A 34 3.99 3.70 5.19
CA ALA A 34 3.15 4.07 6.31
C ALA A 34 3.90 4.95 7.31
N PHE A 35 3.15 5.77 8.04
CA PHE A 35 3.64 6.44 9.22
C PHE A 35 3.49 5.51 10.41
N ILE A 36 4.57 5.29 11.13
CA ILE A 36 4.57 4.52 12.37
C ILE A 36 5.13 5.39 13.49
N GLY A 37 4.72 5.12 14.72
CA GLY A 37 5.21 5.78 15.91
C GLY A 37 5.61 4.77 16.98
N PRO A 38 6.32 5.21 18.03
CA PRO A 38 6.71 4.35 19.13
C PRO A 38 5.45 3.81 19.87
N ALA A 39 5.64 2.65 20.51
CA ALA A 39 4.62 2.09 21.38
C ALA A 39 4.27 3.05 22.53
N GLY A 40 3.00 3.07 22.91
CA GLY A 40 2.54 3.88 24.03
C GLY A 40 2.24 5.35 23.71
N LEU A 41 2.24 5.75 22.44
CA LEU A 41 1.76 7.09 22.05
C LEU A 41 0.34 7.33 22.59
N PRO A 42 0.04 8.52 23.18
CA PRO A 42 -1.30 8.87 23.59
C PRO A 42 -2.29 8.77 22.41
N LYS A 43 -3.47 8.19 22.66
CA LYS A 43 -4.51 8.04 21.61
C LYS A 43 -4.86 9.36 20.92
N ALA A 44 -4.90 10.46 21.67
CA ALA A 44 -5.18 11.77 21.11
C ALA A 44 -4.14 12.20 20.05
N VAL A 45 -2.86 11.91 20.28
CA VAL A 45 -1.78 12.19 19.32
C VAL A 45 -1.93 11.32 18.08
N VAL A 46 -2.17 10.02 18.24
CA VAL A 46 -2.39 9.09 17.12
C VAL A 46 -3.59 9.54 16.28
N THR A 47 -4.71 9.87 16.94
CA THR A 47 -5.92 10.34 16.25
C THR A 47 -5.64 11.64 15.47
N LYS A 48 -4.98 12.62 16.09
CA LYS A 48 -4.66 13.89 15.44
C LYS A 48 -3.76 13.71 14.22
N LEU A 49 -2.69 12.95 14.36
CA LEU A 49 -1.78 12.65 13.25
C LEU A 49 -2.50 11.91 12.12
N ASN A 50 -3.29 10.89 12.43
CA ASN A 50 -4.07 10.16 11.44
C ASN A 50 -5.04 11.07 10.67
N GLN A 51 -5.75 11.96 11.38
CA GLN A 51 -6.65 12.93 10.76
C GLN A 51 -5.91 13.87 9.80
N GLU A 52 -4.77 14.43 10.22
CA GLU A 52 -4.00 15.37 9.39
C GLU A 52 -3.39 14.68 8.16
N VAL A 53 -2.85 13.48 8.33
CA VAL A 53 -2.34 12.68 7.21
C VAL A 53 -3.46 12.36 6.22
N ASN A 54 -4.60 11.85 6.70
CA ASN A 54 -5.74 11.53 5.84
C ASN A 54 -6.29 12.79 5.13
N ARG A 55 -6.32 13.92 5.82
CA ARG A 55 -6.74 15.20 5.24
C ARG A 55 -5.82 15.62 4.09
N TYR A 56 -4.50 15.58 4.30
CA TYR A 56 -3.54 15.94 3.27
C TYR A 56 -3.58 14.96 2.09
N THR A 57 -3.54 13.66 2.35
CA THR A 57 -3.52 12.65 1.29
C THR A 57 -4.81 12.60 0.47
N SER A 58 -5.94 13.05 1.04
CA SER A 58 -7.22 13.20 0.34
C SER A 58 -7.36 14.52 -0.40
N SER A 59 -6.50 15.49 -0.15
CA SER A 59 -6.54 16.80 -0.82
C SER A 59 -6.13 16.68 -2.30
N ALA A 60 -6.51 17.69 -3.10
CA ALA A 60 -6.08 17.75 -4.51
C ALA A 60 -4.55 17.85 -4.62
N GLU A 61 -3.92 18.63 -3.74
CA GLU A 61 -2.47 18.78 -3.67
C GLU A 61 -1.78 17.47 -3.32
N GLY A 62 -2.23 16.79 -2.25
CA GLY A 62 -1.67 15.50 -1.83
C GLY A 62 -1.78 14.44 -2.90
N ARG A 63 -2.95 14.32 -3.54
CA ARG A 63 -3.14 13.38 -4.67
C ARG A 63 -2.22 13.69 -5.85
N ALA A 64 -2.10 14.98 -6.22
CA ALA A 64 -1.21 15.40 -7.30
C ALA A 64 0.26 15.08 -6.97
N LYS A 65 0.66 15.32 -5.72
CA LYS A 65 2.02 15.00 -5.25
C LYS A 65 2.30 13.50 -5.29
N PHE A 66 1.37 12.68 -4.81
CA PHE A 66 1.51 11.23 -4.84
C PHE A 66 1.54 10.66 -6.26
N ALA A 67 0.74 11.22 -7.17
CA ALA A 67 0.75 10.81 -8.56
C ALA A 67 2.12 11.00 -9.24
N GLN A 68 2.88 12.02 -8.85
CA GLN A 68 4.26 12.25 -9.35
C GLN A 68 5.22 11.10 -9.01
N PHE A 69 4.95 10.37 -7.92
CA PHE A 69 5.73 9.22 -7.48
C PHE A 69 5.05 7.88 -7.80
N ALA A 70 4.04 7.89 -8.66
CA ALA A 70 3.21 6.72 -8.97
C ALA A 70 2.59 6.06 -7.73
N LEU A 71 2.27 6.85 -6.71
CA LEU A 71 1.62 6.41 -5.48
C LEU A 71 0.12 6.74 -5.50
N VAL A 72 -0.64 5.92 -4.80
CA VAL A 72 -2.07 6.11 -4.55
C VAL A 72 -2.31 6.15 -3.05
N SER A 73 -3.11 7.11 -2.59
CA SER A 73 -3.45 7.21 -1.16
C SER A 73 -4.32 6.02 -0.73
N ALA A 74 -3.96 5.40 0.38
CA ALA A 74 -4.76 4.42 1.08
C ALA A 74 -5.11 5.00 2.46
N ASN A 75 -6.21 5.75 2.52
CA ASN A 75 -6.65 6.40 3.75
C ASN A 75 -7.36 5.39 4.67
N GLY A 76 -7.22 5.57 5.97
CA GLY A 76 -7.86 4.71 6.96
C GLY A 76 -7.51 5.07 8.39
N GLY A 77 -8.08 4.33 9.34
CA GLY A 77 -7.72 4.41 10.74
C GLY A 77 -6.40 3.69 11.05
N PRO A 78 -5.83 3.90 12.24
CA PRO A 78 -4.58 3.27 12.65
C PRO A 78 -4.64 1.73 12.61
N GLU A 79 -5.77 1.15 12.90
CA GLU A 79 -6.02 -0.31 12.87
C GLU A 79 -5.93 -0.91 11.45
N ALA A 80 -6.21 -0.11 10.43
CA ALA A 80 -6.10 -0.56 9.04
C ALA A 80 -4.66 -0.95 8.68
N LEU A 81 -3.67 -0.21 9.21
CA LEU A 81 -2.26 -0.54 9.02
C LEU A 81 -1.91 -1.88 9.69
N GLY A 82 -2.37 -2.11 10.92
CA GLY A 82 -2.15 -3.39 11.62
C GLY A 82 -2.70 -4.58 10.84
N THR A 83 -3.92 -4.43 10.30
CA THR A 83 -4.55 -5.46 9.44
C THR A 83 -3.73 -5.71 8.18
N LEU A 84 -3.28 -4.65 7.50
CA LEU A 84 -2.45 -4.75 6.31
C LEU A 84 -1.13 -5.47 6.62
N MET A 85 -0.42 -5.06 7.66
CA MET A 85 0.86 -5.65 8.07
C MET A 85 0.74 -7.15 8.34
N ASN A 86 -0.31 -7.56 9.07
CA ASN A 86 -0.55 -8.98 9.36
C ASN A 86 -0.84 -9.78 8.07
N ALA A 87 -1.67 -9.25 7.18
CA ALA A 87 -1.98 -9.89 5.91
C ALA A 87 -0.73 -10.03 5.01
N GLU A 88 0.05 -8.97 4.91
CA GLU A 88 1.31 -8.98 4.14
C GLU A 88 2.34 -9.96 4.74
N ALA A 89 2.49 -9.99 6.06
CA ALA A 89 3.40 -10.93 6.73
C ALA A 89 3.04 -12.38 6.41
N VAL A 90 1.76 -12.74 6.46
CA VAL A 90 1.30 -14.11 6.12
C VAL A 90 1.54 -14.42 4.64
N LYS A 91 1.21 -13.48 3.75
CA LYS A 91 1.41 -13.64 2.30
C LYS A 91 2.88 -13.85 1.95
N TRP A 92 3.74 -12.95 2.40
CA TRP A 92 5.15 -13.00 2.08
C TRP A 92 5.87 -14.18 2.71
N LYS A 93 5.49 -14.59 3.94
CA LYS A 93 6.01 -15.81 4.55
C LYS A 93 5.81 -17.02 3.65
N LYS A 94 4.59 -17.22 3.12
CA LYS A 94 4.30 -18.35 2.19
C LYS A 94 5.15 -18.29 0.92
N ILE A 95 5.34 -17.10 0.35
CA ILE A 95 6.12 -16.90 -0.88
C ILE A 95 7.61 -17.22 -0.62
N VAL A 96 8.17 -16.69 0.48
CA VAL A 96 9.57 -16.92 0.87
C VAL A 96 9.84 -18.41 1.11
N GLU A 97 8.94 -19.09 1.82
CA GLU A 97 9.04 -20.54 2.08
C GLU A 97 8.96 -21.34 0.77
N ALA A 98 7.98 -21.04 -0.09
CA ALA A 98 7.81 -21.74 -1.38
C ALA A 98 8.99 -21.50 -2.34
N ALA A 99 9.54 -20.31 -2.35
CA ALA A 99 10.70 -19.96 -3.18
C ALA A 99 12.04 -20.36 -2.56
N LYS A 100 12.04 -20.92 -1.34
CA LYS A 100 13.25 -21.30 -0.59
C LYS A 100 14.28 -20.16 -0.46
N ILE A 101 13.78 -18.93 -0.28
CA ILE A 101 14.62 -17.75 -0.08
C ILE A 101 15.16 -17.78 1.34
N SER A 102 16.49 -17.80 1.51
CA SER A 102 17.17 -17.63 2.79
C SER A 102 17.90 -16.30 2.80
N LEU A 103 17.90 -15.64 3.96
CA LEU A 103 18.80 -14.51 4.22
C LEU A 103 20.10 -15.13 4.77
N GLU A 104 21.15 -15.11 3.97
CA GLU A 104 22.50 -15.41 4.43
C GLU A 104 23.09 -14.20 5.17
#